data_cb35711954abc626e4bcd6ddf2f544db
#
_entry.id   cb35711954abc626e4bcd6ddf2f544db
#
_cell.length_a   1.000
_cell.length_b   1.000
_cell.length_c   1.000
_cell.angle_alpha   90.00
_cell.angle_beta   90.00
_cell.angle_gamma   90.00
#
_symmetry.space_group_name_H-M   'P 1'
#
loop_
_entity.id
_entity.type
_entity.pdbx_description
1 polymer ?
#
loop_
_entity_poly.entity_id
_entity_poly.type
_entity_poly.pdbx_seq_one_letter_code
_entity_poly.pdbx_strand_id
1 'polypeptide(L)'
;LLVASRLEPEQVVKILSPYGITHPAEADTNIQSMAGDPHTRRILATVLPGLLTEIARTADPDQALNHWERLLSGSVNRSSLLQYLQASPKMLGLLCTIFGNSDSLAFALIRD
;
A
#
# COMPACT_ATOMS: atom_id res chain seq x y z
N LEU A 1 2.07 5.67 -14.04
CA LEU A 1 2.25 5.42 -12.64
C LEU A 1 2.38 3.92 -12.36
N LEU A 2 2.75 3.57 -11.15
CA LEU A 2 3.07 2.18 -10.80
C LEU A 2 1.97 1.18 -11.11
N VAL A 3 0.71 1.55 -10.90
CA VAL A 3 -0.41 0.62 -11.10
C VAL A 3 -1.05 0.74 -12.46
N ALA A 4 -0.70 1.74 -13.26
CA ALA A 4 -1.31 1.98 -14.56
C ALA A 4 -0.60 1.22 -15.69
N SER A 5 0.70 0.99 -15.54
CA SER A 5 1.50 0.34 -16.56
C SER A 5 2.70 -0.35 -15.93
N ARG A 6 3.30 -1.26 -16.71
CA ARG A 6 4.50 -1.95 -16.26
C ARG A 6 5.71 -1.04 -16.44
N LEU A 7 6.43 -0.81 -15.36
CA LEU A 7 7.60 0.06 -15.38
C LEU A 7 8.89 -0.74 -15.37
N GLU A 8 9.94 -0.15 -15.92
CA GLU A 8 11.28 -0.69 -15.80
C GLU A 8 11.76 -0.61 -14.35
N PRO A 9 12.64 -1.53 -13.91
CA PRO A 9 13.12 -1.52 -12.53
C PRO A 9 13.70 -0.19 -12.09
N GLU A 10 14.40 0.51 -12.97
CA GLU A 10 14.99 1.81 -12.65
C GLU A 10 13.93 2.87 -12.37
N GLN A 11 12.81 2.82 -13.09
CA GLN A 11 11.70 3.74 -12.89
C GLN A 11 11.02 3.47 -11.56
N VAL A 12 10.87 2.20 -11.21
CA VAL A 12 10.29 1.80 -9.92
C VAL A 12 11.14 2.36 -8.77
N VAL A 13 12.47 2.22 -8.85
CA VAL A 13 13.37 2.75 -7.84
C VAL A 13 13.20 4.26 -7.71
N LYS A 14 13.16 4.98 -8.84
CA LYS A 14 13.01 6.43 -8.84
C LYS A 14 11.72 6.88 -8.16
N ILE A 15 10.62 6.15 -8.41
CA ILE A 15 9.31 6.52 -7.87
C ILE A 15 9.24 6.22 -6.38
N LEU A 16 9.79 5.08 -5.95
CA LEU A 16 9.61 4.60 -4.58
C LEU A 16 10.68 5.09 -3.60
N SER A 17 11.88 5.40 -4.06
CA SER A 17 12.96 5.86 -3.18
C SER A 17 12.58 7.05 -2.31
N PRO A 18 11.88 8.09 -2.82
CA PRO A 18 11.53 9.25 -1.98
C PRO A 18 10.65 8.90 -0.79
N TYR A 19 9.99 7.75 -0.81
CA TYR A 19 9.09 7.32 0.27
C TYR A 19 9.77 6.41 1.29
N GLY A 20 11.09 6.27 1.22
CA GLY A 20 11.82 5.45 2.17
C GLY A 20 11.77 3.96 1.90
N ILE A 21 11.32 3.56 0.72
CA ILE A 21 11.26 2.16 0.32
C ILE A 21 12.67 1.67 0.01
N THR A 22 13.12 0.63 0.70
CA THR A 22 14.48 0.08 0.54
C THR A 22 14.52 -1.15 -0.36
N HIS A 23 13.35 -1.77 -0.63
CA HIS A 23 13.25 -2.94 -1.51
C HIS A 23 12.24 -2.64 -2.63
N PRO A 24 12.60 -1.80 -3.62
CA PRO A 24 11.63 -1.33 -4.62
C PRO A 24 10.99 -2.43 -5.46
N ALA A 25 11.75 -3.46 -5.82
CA ALA A 25 11.19 -4.55 -6.63
C ALA A 25 10.12 -5.32 -5.87
N GLU A 26 10.35 -5.59 -4.59
CA GLU A 26 9.38 -6.25 -3.72
C GLU A 26 8.16 -5.36 -3.49
N ALA A 27 8.39 -4.06 -3.29
CA ALA A 27 7.30 -3.11 -3.11
C ALA A 27 6.42 -3.03 -4.37
N ASP A 28 7.02 -3.03 -5.55
CA ASP A 28 6.27 -3.04 -6.80
C ASP A 28 5.42 -4.30 -6.91
N THR A 29 5.98 -5.46 -6.57
CA THR A 29 5.24 -6.72 -6.55
C THR A 29 4.03 -6.63 -5.61
N ASN A 30 4.22 -6.06 -4.42
CA ASN A 30 3.14 -5.86 -3.46
C ASN A 30 2.04 -4.95 -4.03
N ILE A 31 2.43 -3.85 -4.65
CA ILE A 31 1.48 -2.91 -5.23
C ILE A 31 0.67 -3.58 -6.35
N GLN A 32 1.33 -4.33 -7.22
CA GLN A 32 0.63 -5.04 -8.29
C GLN A 32 -0.34 -6.08 -7.74
N SER A 33 0.04 -6.77 -6.67
CA SER A 33 -0.82 -7.75 -6.00
C SER A 33 -2.04 -7.08 -5.35
N MET A 34 -1.83 -5.90 -4.77
CA MET A 34 -2.92 -5.13 -4.16
C MET A 34 -3.97 -4.70 -5.17
N ALA A 35 -3.55 -4.42 -6.40
CA ALA A 35 -4.43 -3.91 -7.44
C ALA A 35 -5.49 -4.92 -7.85
N GLY A 36 -5.12 -6.19 -8.07
CA GLY A 36 -6.06 -7.22 -8.47
C GLY A 36 -6.66 -6.96 -9.85
N ASP A 37 -7.94 -6.62 -9.90
CA ASP A 37 -8.66 -6.38 -11.15
C ASP A 37 -8.53 -4.92 -11.64
N PRO A 38 -8.93 -4.62 -12.89
CA PRO A 38 -8.80 -3.26 -13.43
C PRO A 38 -9.58 -2.20 -12.66
N HIS A 39 -10.74 -2.55 -12.12
CA HIS A 39 -11.55 -1.61 -11.34
C HIS A 39 -10.84 -1.23 -10.05
N THR A 40 -10.38 -2.22 -9.31
CA THR A 40 -9.64 -2.01 -8.08
C THR A 40 -8.33 -1.24 -8.35
N ARG A 41 -7.68 -1.53 -9.46
CA ARG A 41 -6.44 -0.86 -9.86
C ARG A 41 -6.62 0.65 -9.99
N ARG A 42 -7.75 1.08 -10.55
CA ARG A 42 -8.05 2.51 -10.69
C ARG A 42 -8.20 3.18 -9.34
N ILE A 43 -8.91 2.53 -8.43
CA ILE A 43 -9.13 3.06 -7.09
C ILE A 43 -7.80 3.12 -6.34
N LEU A 44 -7.00 2.06 -6.42
CA LEU A 44 -5.69 2.03 -5.80
C LEU A 44 -4.79 3.15 -6.32
N ALA A 45 -4.83 3.42 -7.63
CA ALA A 45 -4.03 4.49 -8.21
C ALA A 45 -4.37 5.85 -7.59
N THR A 46 -5.64 6.07 -7.22
CA THR A 46 -6.07 7.30 -6.57
C THR A 46 -5.61 7.36 -5.10
N VAL A 47 -5.64 6.23 -4.42
CA VAL A 47 -5.28 6.15 -2.98
C VAL A 47 -3.77 6.11 -2.78
N LEU A 48 -3.03 5.54 -3.73
CA LEU A 48 -1.63 5.20 -3.56
C LEU A 48 -0.71 6.39 -3.17
N PRO A 49 -0.83 7.57 -3.79
CA PRO A 49 0.04 8.69 -3.38
C PRO A 49 -0.09 9.04 -1.90
N GLY A 50 -1.33 9.07 -1.39
CA GLY A 50 -1.56 9.34 0.03
C GLY A 50 -1.04 8.23 0.91
N LEU A 51 -1.23 6.99 0.51
CA LEU A 51 -0.75 5.82 1.23
C LEU A 51 0.79 5.85 1.33
N LEU A 52 1.47 6.09 0.23
CA LEU A 52 2.93 6.15 0.20
C LEU A 52 3.46 7.30 1.07
N THR A 53 2.78 8.45 1.03
CA THR A 53 3.16 9.59 1.85
C THR A 53 3.06 9.25 3.34
N GLU A 54 2.00 8.55 3.73
CA GLU A 54 1.80 8.19 5.14
C GLU A 54 2.78 7.13 5.61
N ILE A 55 3.04 6.09 4.82
CA ILE A 55 4.00 5.07 5.23
C ILE A 55 5.43 5.59 5.26
N ALA A 56 5.74 6.61 4.47
CA ALA A 56 7.07 7.23 4.48
C ALA A 56 7.42 7.83 5.84
N ARG A 57 6.43 8.15 6.64
CA ARG A 57 6.61 8.72 7.98
C ARG A 57 6.81 7.65 9.05
N THR A 58 6.65 6.38 8.72
CA THR A 58 6.74 5.30 9.69
C THR A 58 8.16 4.78 9.82
N ALA A 59 8.37 3.94 10.83
CA ALA A 59 9.69 3.35 11.09
C ALA A 59 10.13 2.39 9.99
N ASP A 60 9.17 1.70 9.35
CA ASP A 60 9.49 0.69 8.33
C ASP A 60 8.46 0.73 7.19
N PRO A 61 8.67 1.62 6.20
CA PRO A 61 7.75 1.71 5.06
C PRO A 61 7.60 0.43 4.25
N ASP A 62 8.67 -0.34 4.09
CA ASP A 62 8.60 -1.62 3.38
C ASP A 62 7.66 -2.59 4.08
N GLN A 63 7.77 -2.68 5.40
CA GLN A 63 6.92 -3.56 6.20
C GLN A 63 5.47 -3.09 6.17
N ALA A 64 5.25 -1.78 6.21
CA ALA A 64 3.91 -1.22 6.10
C ALA A 64 3.25 -1.66 4.80
N LEU A 65 3.99 -1.61 3.69
CA LEU A 65 3.47 -2.01 2.39
C LEU A 65 3.19 -3.51 2.34
N ASN A 66 4.03 -4.33 2.96
CA ASN A 66 3.78 -5.77 3.08
C ASN A 66 2.46 -6.05 3.80
N HIS A 67 2.19 -5.33 4.89
CA HIS A 67 0.94 -5.49 5.63
C HIS A 67 -0.26 -5.03 4.82
N TRP A 68 -0.14 -3.92 4.08
CA TRP A 68 -1.21 -3.47 3.19
C TRP A 68 -1.55 -4.53 2.14
N GLU A 69 -0.53 -5.16 1.56
CA GLU A 69 -0.73 -6.22 0.58
C GLU A 69 -1.50 -7.39 1.19
N ARG A 70 -1.13 -7.80 2.39
CA ARG A 70 -1.81 -8.91 3.08
C ARG A 70 -3.27 -8.56 3.40
N LEU A 71 -3.52 -7.34 3.85
CA LEU A 71 -4.88 -6.91 4.17
C LEU A 71 -5.77 -6.92 2.92
N LEU A 72 -5.29 -6.34 1.84
CA LEU A 72 -6.08 -6.21 0.62
C LEU A 72 -6.24 -7.55 -0.12
N SER A 73 -5.18 -8.36 -0.16
CA SER A 73 -5.25 -9.68 -0.79
C SER A 73 -6.19 -10.62 -0.06
N GLY A 74 -6.30 -10.48 1.27
CA GLY A 74 -7.21 -11.27 2.08
C GLY A 74 -8.64 -10.74 2.12
N SER A 75 -8.88 -9.57 1.55
CA SER A 75 -10.20 -8.95 1.60
C SER A 75 -11.09 -9.48 0.48
N VAL A 76 -12.34 -9.81 0.83
CA VAL A 76 -13.33 -10.26 -0.15
C VAL A 76 -13.73 -9.11 -1.07
N ASN A 77 -13.75 -7.89 -0.55
CA ASN A 77 -14.20 -6.72 -1.32
C ASN A 77 -13.17 -5.59 -1.18
N ARG A 78 -12.02 -5.78 -1.84
CA ARG A 78 -10.93 -4.82 -1.70
C ARG A 78 -11.23 -3.46 -2.33
N SER A 79 -12.07 -3.42 -3.38
CA SER A 79 -12.43 -2.13 -3.98
C SER A 79 -13.24 -1.27 -3.01
N SER A 80 -14.17 -1.87 -2.26
CA SER A 80 -14.93 -1.14 -1.25
C SER A 80 -14.04 -0.64 -0.11
N LEU A 81 -13.09 -1.45 0.32
CA LEU A 81 -12.14 -1.03 1.35
C LEU A 81 -11.31 0.16 0.87
N LEU A 82 -10.81 0.11 -0.35
CA LEU A 82 -10.03 1.21 -0.92
C LEU A 82 -10.88 2.48 -1.07
N GLN A 83 -12.14 2.35 -1.49
CA GLN A 83 -13.04 3.49 -1.58
C GLN A 83 -13.28 4.13 -0.22
N TYR A 84 -13.45 3.31 0.81
CA TYR A 84 -13.58 3.79 2.18
C TYR A 84 -12.35 4.58 2.62
N LEU A 85 -11.17 4.05 2.35
CA LEU A 85 -9.91 4.71 2.70
C LEU A 85 -9.73 6.02 1.95
N GLN A 86 -10.16 6.06 0.69
CA GLN A 86 -10.12 7.28 -0.11
C GLN A 86 -10.99 8.37 0.53
N ALA A 87 -12.14 7.99 1.07
CA ALA A 87 -13.07 8.91 1.70
C ALA A 87 -12.66 9.29 3.13
N SER A 88 -11.76 8.52 3.74
CA SER A 88 -11.36 8.73 5.14
C SER A 88 -9.83 8.76 5.28
N PRO A 89 -9.21 9.93 5.01
CA PRO A 89 -7.75 10.05 5.16
C PRO A 89 -7.25 9.76 6.56
N LYS A 90 -8.07 10.02 7.58
CA LYS A 90 -7.70 9.72 8.96
C LYS A 90 -7.51 8.23 9.20
N MET A 91 -8.41 7.41 8.65
CA MET A 91 -8.31 5.96 8.78
C MET A 91 -7.11 5.44 8.01
N LEU A 92 -6.86 5.97 6.82
CA LEU A 92 -5.69 5.61 6.03
C LEU A 92 -4.41 5.88 6.81
N GLY A 93 -4.29 7.07 7.40
CA GLY A 93 -3.12 7.45 8.18
C GLY A 93 -2.95 6.57 9.41
N LEU A 94 -4.05 6.25 10.10
CA LEU A 94 -4.00 5.39 11.28
C LEU A 94 -3.49 3.99 10.94
N LEU A 95 -4.04 3.38 9.88
CA LEU A 95 -3.62 2.05 9.46
C LEU A 95 -2.15 2.05 9.00
N CYS A 96 -1.74 3.08 8.27
CA CYS A 96 -0.35 3.19 7.86
C CYS A 96 0.59 3.28 9.06
N THR A 97 0.21 4.04 10.08
CA THR A 97 0.99 4.17 11.30
C THR A 97 1.15 2.82 12.01
N ILE A 98 0.04 2.08 12.13
CA ILE A 98 0.07 0.75 12.75
C ILE A 98 0.93 -0.20 11.93
N PHE A 99 0.71 -0.25 10.62
CA PHE A 99 1.40 -1.20 9.74
C PHE A 99 2.90 -0.93 9.65
N GLY A 100 3.32 0.32 9.76
CA GLY A 100 4.72 0.67 9.67
C GLY A 100 5.48 0.68 10.99
N ASN A 101 4.78 0.54 12.13
CA ASN A 101 5.41 0.66 13.45
C ASN A 101 5.12 -0.50 14.41
N SER A 102 4.13 -1.34 14.12
CA SER A 102 3.77 -2.44 15.04
C SER A 102 3.30 -3.67 14.29
N ASP A 103 4.16 -4.68 14.23
CA ASP A 103 3.82 -5.95 13.59
C ASP A 103 2.69 -6.68 14.34
N SER A 104 2.72 -6.64 15.67
CA SER A 104 1.70 -7.32 16.49
C SER A 104 0.30 -6.79 16.20
N LEU A 105 0.14 -5.47 16.17
CA LEU A 105 -1.15 -4.86 15.89
C LEU A 105 -1.55 -5.07 14.43
N ALA A 106 -0.59 -5.01 13.52
CA ALA A 106 -0.86 -5.25 12.11
C ALA A 106 -1.40 -6.66 11.88
N PHE A 107 -0.75 -7.66 12.47
CA PHE A 107 -1.20 -9.05 12.33
C PHE A 107 -2.59 -9.26 12.92
N ALA A 108 -2.89 -8.63 14.06
CA ALA A 108 -4.21 -8.72 14.67
C ALA A 108 -5.29 -8.14 13.74
N LEU A 109 -5.01 -7.00 13.13
CA LEU A 109 -5.96 -6.35 12.21
C LEU A 109 -6.17 -7.14 10.93
N ILE A 110 -5.11 -7.71 10.38
CA ILE A 110 -5.17 -8.47 9.12
C ILE A 110 -5.96 -9.78 9.32
N ARG A 111 -5.78 -10.42 10.47
CA ARG A 111 -6.46 -11.69 10.77
C ARG A 111 -7.97 -11.52 11.01
N ASP A 112 -8.38 -10.39 11.49
CA ASP A 112 -9.78 -10.09 11.72
C ASP A 112 -10.44 -9.52 10.48
#